data_9fd11537d261c6ddd3e5f50451c0db4c
#
_entry.id   9fd11537d261c6ddd3e5f50451c0db4c
#
_cell.length_a   1.000
_cell.length_b   1.000
_cell.length_c   1.000
_cell.angle_alpha   90.00
_cell.angle_beta   90.00
_cell.angle_gamma   90.00
#
_symmetry.space_group_name_H-M   'P 1'
#
loop_
_entity.id
_entity.type
_entity.pdbx_description
1 polymer ?
#
loop_
_entity_poly.entity_id
_entity_poly.type
_entity_poly.pdbx_seq_one_letter_code
_entity_poly.pdbx_strand_id
1 'polypeptide(L)'
;AALAVSCALLSGCGGSSSTASSAASSAASPAASTPASSAAADSAENGSSAALADAVNTLLEANPISNPFEIAAMNIEYDFNLPAEDVTSYKGVKSNDNGDAGLVLVIEPAAGKAADIVSALTAYREDQVAFYGNYAEFAQAQENVKNAVIASTDDLVVMVIASNECTADLTSAVNSVLGK
;
A
#
# COMPACT_ATOMS: atom_id res chain seq x y z
N ALA A 1 -4.42 -26.23 42.42
CA ALA A 1 -4.88 -27.33 41.61
C ALA A 1 -4.13 -27.28 40.28
N ALA A 2 -3.19 -28.22 40.16
CA ALA A 2 -2.40 -28.44 38.97
C ALA A 2 -3.15 -29.39 38.02
N LEU A 3 -3.06 -29.16 36.74
CA LEU A 3 -3.31 -30.19 35.73
C LEU A 3 -2.38 -29.96 34.53
N ALA A 4 -1.41 -30.86 34.46
CA ALA A 4 -0.58 -31.10 33.29
C ALA A 4 -1.19 -32.23 32.48
N VAL A 5 -1.14 -32.17 31.14
CA VAL A 5 -1.24 -33.33 30.22
C VAL A 5 -0.68 -32.85 28.90
N SER A 6 0.43 -33.26 28.47
CA SER A 6 0.93 -34.53 27.85
C SER A 6 0.99 -34.44 26.34
N CYS A 7 2.20 -34.64 25.86
CA CYS A 7 2.76 -34.82 24.52
C CYS A 7 2.02 -35.83 23.64
N ALA A 8 2.10 -35.63 22.32
CA ALA A 8 2.21 -36.73 21.37
C ALA A 8 3.06 -36.32 20.16
N LEU A 9 4.23 -36.92 20.09
CA LEU A 9 5.12 -37.03 18.95
C LEU A 9 4.57 -38.07 17.98
N LEU A 10 4.53 -37.81 16.70
CA LEU A 10 4.51 -38.84 15.66
C LEU A 10 5.55 -38.50 14.59
N SER A 11 6.63 -39.26 14.69
CA SER A 11 7.62 -39.47 13.64
C SER A 11 7.01 -40.36 12.55
N GLY A 12 7.26 -40.04 11.29
CA GLY A 12 6.97 -40.89 10.16
C GLY A 12 8.06 -40.69 9.10
N CYS A 13 9.08 -41.58 9.21
CA CYS A 13 10.17 -41.73 8.25
C CYS A 13 9.84 -42.87 7.27
N GLY A 14 10.23 -42.75 6.02
CA GLY A 14 10.25 -43.80 5.03
C GLY A 14 10.32 -43.17 3.63
N GLY A 15 11.32 -43.24 2.85
CA GLY A 15 12.38 -44.19 2.60
C GLY A 15 12.28 -44.77 1.22
N SER A 16 13.34 -44.57 0.42
CA SER A 16 13.90 -45.40 -0.67
C SER A 16 13.29 -45.32 -2.06
N SER A 17 14.03 -44.83 -3.02
CA SER A 17 15.15 -45.40 -3.83
C SER A 17 14.74 -45.99 -5.18
N SER A 18 15.53 -45.60 -6.16
CA SER A 18 16.12 -46.30 -7.31
C SER A 18 15.25 -46.39 -8.58
N THR A 19 15.72 -46.24 -9.73
CA THR A 19 16.95 -46.30 -10.50
C THR A 19 16.64 -45.99 -11.95
N ALA A 20 17.53 -45.23 -12.55
CA ALA A 20 18.11 -45.31 -13.88
C ALA A 20 17.45 -46.16 -15.01
N SER A 21 17.29 -45.58 -16.19
CA SER A 21 18.07 -45.89 -17.38
C SER A 21 17.48 -45.23 -18.67
N SER A 22 18.30 -44.46 -19.26
CA SER A 22 18.82 -44.47 -20.64
C SER A 22 17.89 -44.41 -21.85
N ALA A 23 18.25 -43.44 -22.64
CA ALA A 23 18.58 -43.48 -24.04
C ALA A 23 17.56 -42.94 -25.08
N ALA A 24 18.01 -41.90 -25.67
CA ALA A 24 18.27 -41.64 -27.09
C ALA A 24 17.17 -41.05 -27.97
N SER A 25 17.54 -39.89 -28.45
CA SER A 25 17.47 -39.39 -29.85
C SER A 25 16.12 -39.19 -30.51
N SER A 26 15.80 -37.95 -30.77
CA SER A 26 15.91 -37.40 -32.15
C SER A 26 15.37 -35.98 -32.25
N ALA A 27 16.09 -35.19 -32.95
CA ALA A 27 15.90 -33.81 -33.31
C ALA A 27 14.57 -33.48 -33.98
N ALA A 28 14.02 -32.34 -33.62
CA ALA A 28 13.42 -31.36 -34.50
C ALA A 28 13.18 -30.03 -33.78
N SER A 29 13.92 -29.02 -34.07
CA SER A 29 13.65 -27.59 -33.90
C SER A 29 13.04 -27.10 -35.23
N PRO A 30 12.44 -25.91 -35.32
CA PRO A 30 11.98 -24.94 -34.31
C PRO A 30 10.54 -24.49 -34.54
N ALA A 31 9.86 -24.09 -33.49
CA ALA A 31 8.75 -23.16 -33.64
C ALA A 31 8.91 -22.08 -32.56
N ALA A 32 9.08 -20.87 -33.01
CA ALA A 32 9.10 -19.68 -32.20
C ALA A 32 7.81 -19.57 -31.40
N SER A 33 7.91 -19.78 -30.10
CA SER A 33 6.87 -19.40 -29.17
C SER A 33 7.23 -18.04 -28.64
N THR A 34 6.59 -17.02 -29.15
CA THR A 34 6.43 -15.73 -28.52
C THR A 34 6.03 -15.96 -27.05
N PRO A 35 6.70 -15.32 -26.09
CA PRO A 35 6.17 -15.32 -24.73
C PRO A 35 4.83 -14.59 -24.76
N ALA A 36 3.77 -15.32 -24.48
CA ALA A 36 2.49 -14.73 -24.15
C ALA A 36 2.76 -13.83 -22.94
N SER A 37 2.67 -12.53 -23.20
CA SER A 37 2.51 -11.52 -22.15
C SER A 37 1.36 -12.01 -21.28
N SER A 38 1.66 -12.39 -20.05
CA SER A 38 0.64 -12.59 -19.04
C SER A 38 -0.09 -11.27 -18.94
N ALA A 39 -1.31 -11.27 -19.45
CA ALA A 39 -2.25 -10.20 -19.19
C ALA A 39 -2.32 -10.07 -17.66
N ALA A 40 -1.79 -8.96 -17.16
CA ALA A 40 -2.07 -8.49 -15.84
C ALA A 40 -3.59 -8.53 -15.66
N ALA A 41 -4.02 -9.14 -14.55
CA ALA A 41 -5.40 -9.08 -14.15
C ALA A 41 -5.83 -7.62 -14.20
N ASP A 42 -6.87 -7.38 -14.97
CA ASP A 42 -7.62 -6.15 -15.05
C ASP A 42 -8.09 -5.82 -13.63
N SER A 43 -7.28 -5.05 -12.93
CA SER A 43 -7.71 -4.37 -11.73
C SER A 43 -8.69 -3.33 -12.22
N ALA A 44 -9.95 -3.46 -11.81
CA ALA A 44 -10.96 -2.46 -12.04
C ALA A 44 -10.32 -1.08 -11.82
N GLU A 45 -10.10 -0.34 -12.90
CA GLU A 45 -9.80 1.08 -12.86
C GLU A 45 -11.02 1.74 -12.21
N ASN A 46 -10.96 1.89 -10.89
CA ASN A 46 -11.82 2.86 -10.24
C ASN A 46 -11.35 4.20 -10.77
N GLY A 47 -12.14 4.80 -11.67
CA GLY A 47 -11.75 5.88 -12.54
C GLY A 47 -11.13 7.04 -11.78
N SER A 48 -9.80 7.01 -11.68
CA SER A 48 -9.05 8.16 -11.19
C SER A 48 -9.35 9.32 -12.13
N SER A 49 -10.11 10.31 -11.65
CA SER A 49 -10.36 11.50 -12.44
C SER A 49 -9.04 12.21 -12.73
N ALA A 50 -8.96 12.94 -13.86
CA ALA A 50 -7.79 13.78 -14.15
C ALA A 50 -7.50 14.74 -12.97
N ALA A 51 -8.54 15.20 -12.28
CA ALA A 51 -8.42 16.04 -11.10
C ALA A 51 -7.69 15.38 -9.93
N LEU A 52 -7.92 14.07 -9.67
CA LEU A 52 -7.18 13.33 -8.64
C LEU A 52 -5.70 13.19 -9.03
N ALA A 53 -5.42 12.95 -10.31
CA ALA A 53 -4.04 12.87 -10.78
C ALA A 53 -3.29 14.19 -10.59
N ASP A 54 -3.93 15.32 -10.93
CA ASP A 54 -3.36 16.66 -10.74
C ASP A 54 -3.16 16.97 -9.26
N ALA A 55 -4.11 16.61 -8.41
CA ALA A 55 -3.99 16.76 -6.95
C ALA A 55 -2.80 15.98 -6.40
N VAL A 56 -2.66 14.70 -6.78
CA VAL A 56 -1.52 13.87 -6.35
C VAL A 56 -0.20 14.43 -6.86
N ASN A 57 -0.12 14.88 -8.12
CA ASN A 57 1.09 15.48 -8.68
C ASN A 57 1.49 16.76 -7.91
N THR A 58 0.53 17.62 -7.60
CA THR A 58 0.76 18.83 -6.79
C THR A 58 1.33 18.49 -5.41
N LEU A 59 0.80 17.44 -4.77
CA LEU A 59 1.28 17.00 -3.47
C LEU A 59 2.66 16.35 -3.55
N LEU A 60 2.96 15.62 -4.64
CA LEU A 60 4.28 15.01 -4.86
C LEU A 60 5.37 16.04 -5.16
N GLU A 61 5.04 17.21 -5.74
CA GLU A 61 5.98 18.33 -5.87
C GLU A 61 6.43 18.84 -4.49
N ALA A 62 5.53 18.84 -3.49
CA ALA A 62 5.84 19.24 -2.12
C ALA A 62 6.43 18.09 -1.28
N ASN A 63 6.07 16.85 -1.60
CA ASN A 63 6.50 15.63 -0.88
C ASN A 63 7.11 14.61 -1.85
N PRO A 64 8.36 14.80 -2.30
CA PRO A 64 9.02 13.86 -3.19
C PRO A 64 9.11 12.46 -2.57
N ILE A 65 8.76 11.43 -3.31
CA ILE A 65 8.88 10.02 -2.91
C ILE A 65 9.76 9.32 -3.93
N SER A 66 10.96 8.90 -3.51
CA SER A 66 12.01 8.39 -4.41
C SER A 66 11.69 7.04 -5.03
N ASN A 67 10.98 6.17 -4.32
CA ASN A 67 10.61 4.82 -4.75
C ASN A 67 9.11 4.62 -4.55
N PRO A 68 8.28 5.26 -5.41
CA PRO A 68 6.83 5.27 -5.20
C PRO A 68 6.23 3.91 -5.55
N PHE A 69 5.34 3.43 -4.68
CA PHE A 69 4.43 2.32 -4.91
C PHE A 69 3.01 2.88 -5.07
N GLU A 70 2.36 2.58 -6.17
CA GLU A 70 1.00 3.03 -6.43
C GLU A 70 0.00 2.29 -5.52
N ILE A 71 -0.91 3.05 -4.90
CA ILE A 71 -1.95 2.50 -4.04
C ILE A 71 -3.02 1.85 -4.90
N ALA A 72 -3.22 0.56 -4.71
CA ALA A 72 -4.23 -0.24 -5.39
C ALA A 72 -5.49 -0.41 -4.53
N ALA A 73 -6.57 -0.93 -5.12
CA ALA A 73 -7.84 -1.17 -4.42
C ALA A 73 -7.68 -2.05 -3.17
N MET A 74 -6.80 -3.04 -3.23
CA MET A 74 -6.49 -3.88 -2.08
C MET A 74 -5.89 -3.08 -0.91
N ASN A 75 -5.07 -2.06 -1.17
CA ASN A 75 -4.54 -1.21 -0.11
C ASN A 75 -5.66 -0.34 0.52
N ILE A 76 -6.59 0.17 -0.29
CA ILE A 76 -7.75 0.93 0.21
C ILE A 76 -8.55 0.08 1.20
N GLU A 77 -8.85 -1.16 0.85
CA GLU A 77 -9.66 -2.06 1.66
C GLU A 77 -8.91 -2.59 2.89
N TYR A 78 -7.67 -3.08 2.72
CA TYR A 78 -6.97 -3.80 3.78
C TYR A 78 -5.97 -2.97 4.58
N ASP A 79 -5.25 -2.04 3.95
CA ASP A 79 -4.29 -1.20 4.68
C ASP A 79 -5.00 -0.03 5.38
N PHE A 80 -5.92 0.63 4.65
CA PHE A 80 -6.65 1.80 5.18
C PHE A 80 -8.00 1.45 5.80
N ASN A 81 -8.43 0.18 5.71
CA ASN A 81 -9.70 -0.33 6.24
C ASN A 81 -10.91 0.50 5.75
N LEU A 82 -10.90 0.85 4.47
CA LEU A 82 -11.96 1.63 3.82
C LEU A 82 -12.83 0.71 2.97
N PRO A 83 -14.13 0.57 3.30
CA PRO A 83 -15.07 -0.18 2.47
C PRO A 83 -15.17 0.42 1.06
N ALA A 84 -15.26 -0.44 0.04
CA ALA A 84 -15.34 0.01 -1.36
C ALA A 84 -16.55 0.92 -1.62
N GLU A 85 -17.65 0.72 -0.90
CA GLU A 85 -18.86 1.54 -0.99
C GLU A 85 -18.70 2.97 -0.42
N ASP A 86 -17.70 3.21 0.40
CA ASP A 86 -17.43 4.53 0.97
C ASP A 86 -16.52 5.39 0.08
N VAL A 87 -15.93 4.79 -0.96
CA VAL A 87 -14.95 5.42 -1.85
C VAL A 87 -15.46 5.44 -3.29
N THR A 88 -15.64 6.63 -3.85
CA THR A 88 -16.03 6.79 -5.25
C THR A 88 -14.82 6.59 -6.17
N SER A 89 -13.72 7.25 -5.86
CA SER A 89 -12.45 7.12 -6.56
C SER A 89 -11.29 7.51 -5.65
N TYR A 90 -10.09 7.13 -6.02
CA TYR A 90 -8.88 7.46 -5.27
C TYR A 90 -7.67 7.46 -6.19
N LYS A 91 -6.63 8.16 -5.75
CA LYS A 91 -5.29 8.05 -6.31
C LYS A 91 -4.26 8.34 -5.22
N GLY A 92 -3.14 7.61 -5.26
CA GLY A 92 -2.08 7.84 -4.29
C GLY A 92 -0.88 6.97 -4.53
N VAL A 93 0.20 7.33 -3.85
CA VAL A 93 1.45 6.59 -3.81
C VAL A 93 1.99 6.57 -2.39
N LYS A 94 2.70 5.51 -2.05
CA LYS A 94 3.46 5.40 -0.80
C LYS A 94 4.91 5.04 -1.09
N SER A 95 5.80 5.36 -0.18
CA SER A 95 7.19 4.94 -0.26
C SER A 95 7.31 3.41 -0.13
N ASN A 96 8.15 2.82 -0.97
CA ASN A 96 8.54 1.42 -0.89
C ASN A 96 9.94 1.26 -0.26
N ASP A 97 10.51 2.34 0.26
CA ASP A 97 11.82 2.31 0.92
C ASP A 97 11.68 1.93 2.39
N ASN A 98 12.58 1.05 2.84
CA ASN A 98 12.57 0.63 4.23
C ASN A 98 12.87 1.80 5.16
N GLY A 99 11.99 2.05 6.12
CA GLY A 99 12.14 3.14 7.09
C GLY A 99 11.72 4.52 6.57
N ASP A 100 11.04 4.58 5.40
CA ASP A 100 10.37 5.77 4.92
C ASP A 100 8.85 5.56 4.93
N ALA A 101 8.13 6.47 5.60
CA ALA A 101 6.66 6.43 5.72
C ALA A 101 5.94 7.31 4.69
N GLY A 102 6.67 7.88 3.74
CA GLY A 102 6.13 8.82 2.75
C GLY A 102 4.86 8.31 2.09
N LEU A 103 3.80 9.11 2.12
CA LEU A 103 2.47 8.79 1.58
C LEU A 103 1.83 10.05 1.01
N VAL A 104 1.23 9.91 -0.14
CA VAL A 104 0.26 10.86 -0.71
C VAL A 104 -0.97 10.06 -1.12
N LEU A 105 -2.12 10.37 -0.55
CA LEU A 105 -3.39 9.72 -0.85
C LEU A 105 -4.50 10.77 -0.96
N VAL A 106 -5.21 10.73 -2.07
CA VAL A 106 -6.37 11.59 -2.37
C VAL A 106 -7.56 10.69 -2.68
N ILE A 107 -8.68 10.92 -2.01
CA ILE A 107 -9.89 10.09 -2.09
C ILE A 107 -11.09 10.99 -2.37
N GLU A 108 -11.89 10.62 -3.34
CA GLU A 108 -13.26 11.13 -3.52
C GLU A 108 -14.21 10.23 -2.71
N PRO A 109 -14.80 10.74 -1.62
CA PRO A 109 -15.72 9.96 -0.80
C PRO A 109 -17.04 9.72 -1.51
N ALA A 110 -17.72 8.63 -1.19
CA ALA A 110 -19.14 8.52 -1.45
C ALA A 110 -19.92 9.58 -0.65
N ALA A 111 -21.11 9.93 -1.10
CA ALA A 111 -21.90 11.01 -0.49
C ALA A 111 -22.06 10.82 1.04
N GLY A 112 -21.60 11.82 1.79
CA GLY A 112 -21.67 11.84 3.27
C GLY A 112 -20.61 10.99 3.97
N LYS A 113 -19.64 10.41 3.27
CA LYS A 113 -18.63 9.48 3.82
C LYS A 113 -17.28 10.11 4.16
N ALA A 114 -17.09 11.40 3.87
CA ALA A 114 -15.82 12.08 4.14
C ALA A 114 -15.35 11.94 5.60
N ALA A 115 -16.26 12.07 6.57
CA ALA A 115 -15.91 11.95 8.00
C ALA A 115 -15.53 10.53 8.41
N ASP A 116 -16.19 9.51 7.84
CA ASP A 116 -15.87 8.10 8.09
C ASP A 116 -14.47 7.78 7.56
N ILE A 117 -14.15 8.24 6.35
CA ILE A 117 -12.82 8.10 5.73
C ILE A 117 -11.74 8.80 6.58
N VAL A 118 -11.97 10.04 7.03
CA VAL A 118 -11.02 10.75 7.92
C VAL A 118 -10.78 9.95 9.20
N SER A 119 -11.82 9.34 9.78
CA SER A 119 -11.68 8.52 10.98
C SER A 119 -10.83 7.28 10.72
N ALA A 120 -11.05 6.58 9.59
CA ALA A 120 -10.26 5.41 9.21
C ALA A 120 -8.79 5.77 8.94
N LEU A 121 -8.52 6.87 8.22
CA LEU A 121 -7.16 7.35 7.99
C LEU A 121 -6.46 7.81 9.27
N THR A 122 -7.21 8.31 10.25
CA THR A 122 -6.67 8.65 11.57
C THR A 122 -6.26 7.38 12.32
N ALA A 123 -7.07 6.33 12.29
CA ALA A 123 -6.72 5.03 12.87
C ALA A 123 -5.48 4.44 12.19
N TYR A 124 -5.43 4.46 10.85
CA TYR A 124 -4.23 4.05 10.11
C TYR A 124 -2.98 4.80 10.57
N ARG A 125 -3.04 6.13 10.73
CA ARG A 125 -1.92 6.91 11.25
C ARG A 125 -1.48 6.42 12.63
N GLU A 126 -2.40 6.15 13.55
CA GLU A 126 -2.08 5.67 14.90
C GLU A 126 -1.40 4.30 14.86
N ASP A 127 -1.87 3.39 14.01
CA ASP A 127 -1.25 2.08 13.79
C ASP A 127 0.17 2.22 13.22
N GLN A 128 0.38 3.13 12.26
CA GLN A 128 1.71 3.40 11.71
C GLN A 128 2.66 4.03 12.74
N VAL A 129 2.18 4.93 13.61
CA VAL A 129 2.97 5.47 14.74
C VAL A 129 3.44 4.34 15.66
N ALA A 130 2.55 3.39 15.97
CA ALA A 130 2.88 2.24 16.80
C ALA A 130 3.88 1.31 16.08
N PHE A 131 3.67 1.05 14.78
CA PHE A 131 4.55 0.21 13.98
C PHE A 131 5.99 0.75 13.94
N TYR A 132 6.18 1.99 13.50
CA TYR A 132 7.50 2.60 13.40
C TYR A 132 8.14 2.84 14.78
N GLY A 133 7.33 3.02 15.83
CA GLY A 133 7.80 3.19 17.20
C GLY A 133 8.47 1.95 17.81
N ASN A 134 8.30 0.78 17.23
CA ASN A 134 8.96 -0.45 17.67
C ASN A 134 10.44 -0.54 17.24
N TYR A 135 10.89 0.34 16.35
CA TYR A 135 12.20 0.28 15.74
C TYR A 135 12.92 1.63 15.90
N ALA A 136 13.99 1.64 16.69
CA ALA A 136 14.73 2.88 16.95
C ALA A 136 15.34 3.51 15.67
N GLU A 137 15.68 2.69 14.68
CA GLU A 137 16.20 3.12 13.38
C GLU A 137 15.15 3.85 12.53
N PHE A 138 13.86 3.71 12.83
CA PHE A 138 12.76 4.35 12.10
C PHE A 138 12.20 5.59 12.81
N ALA A 139 12.97 6.20 13.70
CA ALA A 139 12.53 7.36 14.46
C ALA A 139 12.06 8.53 13.57
N GLN A 140 12.73 8.76 12.42
CA GLN A 140 12.31 9.78 11.44
C GLN A 140 10.96 9.45 10.84
N ALA A 141 10.76 8.21 10.37
CA ALA A 141 9.48 7.77 9.83
C ALA A 141 8.35 7.88 10.87
N GLN A 142 8.61 7.50 12.13
CA GLN A 142 7.64 7.66 13.21
C GLN A 142 7.24 9.13 13.41
N GLU A 143 8.21 10.04 13.39
CA GLU A 143 7.93 11.47 13.54
C GLU A 143 7.14 12.01 12.34
N ASN A 144 7.49 11.60 11.11
CA ASN A 144 6.77 11.97 9.91
C ASN A 144 5.29 11.50 9.96
N VAL A 145 5.04 10.27 10.45
CA VAL A 145 3.68 9.76 10.63
C VAL A 145 2.90 10.52 11.71
N LYS A 146 3.53 10.87 12.84
CA LYS A 146 2.88 11.68 13.88
C LYS A 146 2.40 13.04 13.34
N ASN A 147 3.18 13.61 12.44
CA ASN A 147 2.93 14.90 11.81
C ASN A 147 2.14 14.78 10.48
N ALA A 148 1.54 13.62 10.20
CA ALA A 148 0.72 13.44 9.01
C ALA A 148 -0.39 14.46 8.93
N VAL A 149 -0.60 15.01 7.72
CA VAL A 149 -1.70 15.93 7.43
C VAL A 149 -2.88 15.12 6.89
N ILE A 150 -4.00 15.17 7.59
CA ILE A 150 -5.29 14.62 7.14
C ILE A 150 -6.28 15.76 7.12
N ALA A 151 -6.84 16.05 5.96
CA ALA A 151 -7.82 17.12 5.79
C ALA A 151 -8.86 16.76 4.75
N SER A 152 -10.05 17.33 4.84
CA SER A 152 -11.15 17.01 3.96
C SER A 152 -12.04 18.21 3.66
N THR A 153 -12.74 18.10 2.54
CA THR A 153 -14.01 18.76 2.21
C THR A 153 -15.08 17.68 2.11
N ASP A 154 -16.31 18.03 1.73
CA ASP A 154 -17.36 17.03 1.48
C ASP A 154 -17.03 16.14 0.26
N ASP A 155 -16.27 16.68 -0.70
CA ASP A 155 -15.99 16.04 -2.00
C ASP A 155 -14.58 15.42 -2.07
N LEU A 156 -13.69 15.75 -1.15
CA LEU A 156 -12.30 15.30 -1.22
C LEU A 156 -11.72 15.06 0.18
N VAL A 157 -11.03 13.93 0.35
CA VAL A 157 -10.24 13.62 1.54
C VAL A 157 -8.79 13.43 1.13
N VAL A 158 -7.88 14.07 1.84
CA VAL A 158 -6.44 14.03 1.57
C VAL A 158 -5.69 13.57 2.80
N MET A 159 -4.78 12.62 2.63
CA MET A 159 -3.79 12.25 3.63
C MET A 159 -2.40 12.34 3.04
N VAL A 160 -1.51 13.05 3.73
CA VAL A 160 -0.08 13.14 3.37
C VAL A 160 0.78 12.86 4.59
N ILE A 161 1.74 11.95 4.41
CA ILE A 161 2.82 11.69 5.37
C ILE A 161 4.11 12.13 4.68
N ALA A 162 4.91 12.95 5.33
CA ALA A 162 6.19 13.37 4.80
C ALA A 162 7.09 12.17 4.50
N SER A 163 7.73 12.16 3.33
CA SER A 163 8.86 11.29 3.07
C SER A 163 10.08 11.76 3.88
N ASN A 164 11.10 10.93 3.98
CA ASN A 164 12.35 11.33 4.64
C ASN A 164 13.10 12.45 3.88
N GLU A 165 12.74 12.71 2.62
CA GLU A 165 13.31 13.76 1.78
C GLU A 165 12.47 15.05 1.79
N CYS A 166 11.27 15.02 2.38
CA CYS A 166 10.36 16.17 2.41
C CYS A 166 10.90 17.28 3.29
N THR A 167 10.94 18.50 2.75
CA THR A 167 11.32 19.72 3.47
C THR A 167 10.25 20.81 3.40
N ALA A 168 9.15 20.57 2.68
CA ALA A 168 8.08 21.54 2.45
C ALA A 168 7.02 21.52 3.55
N ASP A 169 6.24 22.60 3.63
CA ASP A 169 5.03 22.65 4.45
C ASP A 169 3.89 21.93 3.75
N LEU A 170 3.62 20.71 4.18
CA LEU A 170 2.57 19.87 3.62
C LEU A 170 1.16 20.40 3.93
N THR A 171 0.98 21.15 5.01
CA THR A 171 -0.32 21.76 5.35
C THR A 171 -0.76 22.76 4.27
N SER A 172 0.16 23.60 3.83
CA SER A 172 -0.10 24.56 2.75
C SER A 172 -0.40 23.86 1.43
N ALA A 173 0.35 22.80 1.09
CA ALA A 173 0.11 22.02 -0.13
C ALA A 173 -1.26 21.33 -0.12
N VAL A 174 -1.65 20.72 1.00
CA VAL A 174 -2.95 20.08 1.18
C VAL A 174 -4.09 21.12 1.09
N ASN A 175 -3.94 22.27 1.74
CA ASN A 175 -4.95 23.34 1.64
C ASN A 175 -5.12 23.84 0.21
N SER A 176 -4.04 23.97 -0.55
CA SER A 176 -4.12 24.35 -1.98
C SER A 176 -4.92 23.34 -2.79
N VAL A 177 -4.72 22.04 -2.58
CA VAL A 177 -5.49 20.97 -3.25
C VAL A 177 -6.96 21.00 -2.86
N LEU A 178 -7.27 21.30 -1.58
CA LEU A 178 -8.64 21.41 -1.09
C LEU A 178 -9.33 22.73 -1.40
N GLY A 179 -8.63 23.70 -2.04
CA GLY A 179 -9.19 25.02 -2.36
C GLY A 179 -9.45 25.90 -1.13
N LYS A 180 -8.63 25.75 -0.08
CA LYS A 180 -8.74 26.49 1.19
C LYS A 180 -7.67 27.57 1.34
#